data_3d5f0708acfe87da4720c5ae5c71175d
#
_entry.id   3d5f0708acfe87da4720c5ae5c71175d
#
_cell.length_a   1.000
_cell.length_b   1.000
_cell.length_c   1.000
_cell.angle_alpha   90.00
_cell.angle_beta   90.00
_cell.angle_gamma   90.00
#
_symmetry.space_group_name_H-M   'P 1'
#
loop_
_entity.id
_entity.type
_entity.pdbx_description
1 polymer ?
#
loop_
_entity_poly.entity_id
_entity_poly.type
_entity_poly.pdbx_seq_one_letter_code
_entity_poly.pdbx_strand_id
1 'polypeptide(L)'
;MELFEPHSIFPTSYLEILQRVRNTDPVKYGSTRNYINGAVTHLSPYLSRGIISTKFVLDDILQRGYEPYQIEKFIQELAWRDYWQQVWIAKGTAINEDLKHQQSPVSNNSISKAIVNASTGIEAIDKAIQQFYRTGYL
;
A
#
# COMPACT_ATOMS: atom_id res chain seq x y z
N MET A 1 -11.86 -6.82 26.71
CA MET A 1 -11.41 -7.19 25.36
C MET A 1 -10.59 -6.02 24.85
N GLU A 2 -9.27 -6.07 25.02
CA GLU A 2 -8.37 -5.03 24.58
C GLU A 2 -8.31 -5.05 23.04
N LEU A 3 -8.86 -4.04 22.41
CA LEU A 3 -8.95 -3.90 20.94
C LEU A 3 -7.64 -3.47 20.31
N PHE A 4 -6.61 -3.15 21.10
CA PHE A 4 -5.32 -2.67 20.60
C PHE A 4 -4.18 -3.31 21.38
N GLU A 5 -3.41 -4.14 20.71
CA GLU A 5 -2.11 -4.55 21.24
C GLU A 5 -1.19 -3.31 21.28
N PRO A 6 -0.42 -3.10 22.37
CA PRO A 6 0.39 -1.89 22.55
C PRO A 6 1.56 -1.71 21.57
N HIS A 7 1.75 -2.61 20.62
CA HIS A 7 2.83 -2.57 19.63
C HIS A 7 2.33 -2.68 18.19
N SER A 8 1.28 -1.93 17.85
CA SER A 8 0.90 -1.78 16.45
C SER A 8 2.10 -1.24 15.64
N ILE A 9 2.44 -1.94 14.54
CA ILE A 9 3.42 -1.42 13.56
C ILE A 9 2.98 -0.10 12.92
N PHE A 10 1.74 0.32 13.16
CA PHE A 10 1.12 1.53 12.66
C PHE A 10 0.80 2.48 13.81
N PRO A 11 1.69 3.47 14.11
CA PRO A 11 1.44 4.47 15.13
C PRO A 11 0.20 5.31 14.79
N THR A 12 -0.51 5.75 15.85
CA THR A 12 -1.67 6.65 15.74
C THR A 12 -1.33 8.09 16.11
N SER A 13 -0.18 8.33 16.74
CA SER A 13 0.33 9.68 17.02
C SER A 13 0.73 10.38 15.72
N TYR A 14 0.21 11.59 15.50
CA TYR A 14 0.54 12.36 14.31
C TYR A 14 2.05 12.66 14.20
N LEU A 15 2.72 12.91 15.31
CA LEU A 15 4.17 13.13 15.32
C LEU A 15 4.95 11.90 14.85
N GLU A 16 4.54 10.72 15.26
CA GLU A 16 5.17 9.47 14.82
C GLU A 16 4.88 9.16 13.34
N ILE A 17 3.68 9.54 12.85
CA ILE A 17 3.35 9.46 11.43
C ILE A 17 4.25 10.38 10.62
N LEU A 18 4.45 11.63 11.06
CA LEU A 18 5.37 12.56 10.41
C LEU A 18 6.82 12.04 10.45
N GLN A 19 7.24 11.44 11.56
CA GLN A 19 8.56 10.82 11.64
C GLN A 19 8.72 9.66 10.64
N ARG A 20 7.66 8.88 10.43
CA ARG A 20 7.65 7.81 9.41
C ARG A 20 7.80 8.38 7.99
N VAL A 21 7.14 9.50 7.68
CA VAL A 21 7.34 10.20 6.39
C VAL A 21 8.81 10.61 6.25
N ARG A 22 9.38 11.26 7.27
CA ARG A 22 10.79 11.71 7.28
C ARG A 22 11.80 10.56 7.17
N ASN A 23 11.48 9.39 7.71
CA ASN A 23 12.33 8.20 7.66
C ASN A 23 12.19 7.43 6.34
N THR A 24 11.30 7.83 5.43
CA THR A 24 11.16 7.21 4.12
C THR A 24 12.43 7.40 3.31
N ASP A 25 13.01 6.30 2.82
CA ASP A 25 14.14 6.31 1.89
C ASP A 25 13.61 6.00 0.47
N PRO A 26 13.43 7.02 -0.38
CA PRO A 26 12.83 6.86 -1.70
C PRO A 26 13.75 6.09 -2.67
N VAL A 27 15.07 6.12 -2.46
CA VAL A 27 16.05 5.42 -3.29
C VAL A 27 16.01 3.93 -2.99
N LYS A 28 16.09 3.56 -1.71
CA LYS A 28 15.94 2.15 -1.30
C LYS A 28 14.57 1.59 -1.63
N TYR A 29 13.52 2.40 -1.46
CA TYR A 29 12.17 2.01 -1.90
C TYR A 29 12.17 1.64 -3.38
N GLY A 30 12.71 2.50 -4.25
CA GLY A 30 12.76 2.26 -5.69
C GLY A 30 13.43 0.94 -6.07
N SER A 31 14.51 0.58 -5.39
CA SER A 31 15.32 -0.62 -5.69
C SER A 31 14.84 -1.89 -5.01
N THR A 32 14.17 -1.80 -3.84
CA THR A 32 13.89 -2.99 -3.01
C THR A 32 12.43 -3.27 -2.70
N ARG A 33 11.49 -2.39 -3.06
CA ARG A 33 10.07 -2.52 -2.69
C ARG A 33 9.40 -3.85 -3.07
N ASN A 34 9.93 -4.55 -4.09
CA ASN A 34 9.40 -5.82 -4.56
C ASN A 34 10.00 -7.05 -3.83
N TYR A 35 10.90 -6.84 -2.89
CA TYR A 35 11.47 -7.91 -2.06
C TYR A 35 10.73 -8.01 -0.73
N ILE A 36 10.68 -9.22 -0.16
CA ILE A 36 10.01 -9.48 1.13
C ILE A 36 10.51 -8.55 2.24
N ASN A 37 11.82 -8.27 2.27
CA ASN A 37 12.46 -7.37 3.23
C ASN A 37 12.76 -5.99 2.62
N GLY A 38 12.01 -5.59 1.61
CA GLY A 38 12.21 -4.32 0.92
C GLY A 38 11.87 -3.11 1.79
N ALA A 39 12.43 -1.96 1.41
CA ALA A 39 12.22 -0.69 2.11
C ALA A 39 10.86 -0.09 1.76
N VAL A 40 9.75 -0.75 2.17
CA VAL A 40 8.40 -0.23 2.01
C VAL A 40 8.10 0.83 3.07
N THR A 41 7.30 1.84 2.70
CA THR A 41 7.07 3.01 3.56
C THR A 41 6.04 2.78 4.67
N HIS A 42 5.12 1.84 4.48
CA HIS A 42 3.94 1.65 5.35
C HIS A 42 3.10 2.93 5.55
N LEU A 43 3.08 3.84 4.55
CA LEU A 43 2.31 5.09 4.60
C LEU A 43 0.88 4.94 4.09
N SER A 44 0.57 3.85 3.39
CA SER A 44 -0.73 3.66 2.73
C SER A 44 -1.94 3.75 3.67
N PRO A 45 -1.93 3.28 4.95
CA PRO A 45 -3.05 3.45 5.86
C PRO A 45 -3.36 4.92 6.16
N TYR A 46 -2.33 5.75 6.28
CA TYR A 46 -2.47 7.19 6.59
C TYR A 46 -2.91 7.99 5.37
N LEU A 47 -2.40 7.63 4.18
CA LEU A 47 -2.82 8.22 2.90
C LEU A 47 -4.28 7.87 2.60
N SER A 48 -4.69 6.60 2.79
CA SER A 48 -6.05 6.16 2.47
C SER A 48 -7.11 6.78 3.38
N ARG A 49 -6.75 7.15 4.60
CA ARG A 49 -7.63 7.80 5.58
C ARG A 49 -7.51 9.33 5.58
N GLY A 50 -6.71 9.90 4.68
CA GLY A 50 -6.56 11.36 4.56
C GLY A 50 -5.82 12.02 5.74
N ILE A 51 -5.07 11.27 6.56
CA ILE A 51 -4.26 11.83 7.65
C ILE A 51 -3.07 12.61 7.10
N ILE A 52 -2.48 12.10 6.01
CA ILE A 52 -1.47 12.78 5.19
C ILE A 52 -1.88 12.67 3.72
N SER A 53 -1.41 13.60 2.88
CA SER A 53 -1.67 13.57 1.44
C SER A 53 -0.44 13.08 0.65
N THR A 54 -0.67 12.60 -0.57
CA THR A 54 0.40 12.28 -1.52
C THR A 54 1.28 13.49 -1.80
N LYS A 55 0.65 14.67 -1.94
CA LYS A 55 1.36 15.94 -2.10
C LYS A 55 2.30 16.22 -0.93
N PHE A 56 1.83 16.06 0.30
CA PHE A 56 2.66 16.28 1.49
C PHE A 56 3.89 15.37 1.50
N VAL A 57 3.71 14.08 1.20
CA VAL A 57 4.83 13.13 1.12
C VAL A 57 5.80 13.50 0.00
N LEU A 58 5.29 13.90 -1.17
CA LEU A 58 6.11 14.33 -2.30
C LEU A 58 6.92 15.59 -1.95
N ASP A 59 6.28 16.60 -1.39
CA ASP A 59 6.94 17.87 -1.00
C ASP A 59 8.09 17.60 0.00
N ASP A 60 7.86 16.73 1.00
CA ASP A 60 8.90 16.36 1.97
C ASP A 60 10.10 15.67 1.30
N ILE A 61 9.86 14.77 0.36
CA ILE A 61 10.92 14.08 -0.38
C ILE A 61 11.69 15.06 -1.28
N LEU A 62 11.01 15.94 -2.01
CA LEU A 62 11.65 16.91 -2.90
C LEU A 62 12.53 17.91 -2.15
N GLN A 63 12.17 18.28 -0.94
CA GLN A 63 12.95 19.18 -0.08
C GLN A 63 14.28 18.57 0.41
N ARG A 64 14.47 17.26 0.26
CA ARG A 64 15.69 16.57 0.73
C ARG A 64 16.86 16.61 -0.26
N GLY A 65 16.68 17.22 -1.44
CA GLY A 65 17.73 17.44 -2.42
C GLY A 65 18.17 16.20 -3.21
N TYR A 66 17.28 15.20 -3.34
CA TYR A 66 17.55 14.07 -4.24
C TYR A 66 17.52 14.50 -5.71
N GLU A 67 18.40 13.92 -6.51
CA GLU A 67 18.31 14.06 -7.96
C GLU A 67 17.06 13.32 -8.49
N PRO A 68 16.32 13.88 -9.47
CA PRO A 68 15.07 13.30 -9.95
C PRO A 68 15.15 11.83 -10.36
N TYR A 69 16.23 11.41 -11.00
CA TYR A 69 16.42 10.03 -11.44
C TYR A 69 16.56 9.04 -10.27
N GLN A 70 17.02 9.49 -9.10
CA GLN A 70 17.20 8.65 -7.92
C GLN A 70 15.85 8.27 -7.29
N ILE A 71 14.85 9.13 -7.41
CA ILE A 71 13.55 9.00 -6.75
C ILE A 71 12.39 8.77 -7.72
N GLU A 72 12.68 8.63 -9.01
CA GLU A 72 11.67 8.49 -10.07
C GLU A 72 10.64 7.39 -9.75
N LYS A 73 11.11 6.22 -9.32
CA LYS A 73 10.22 5.10 -8.98
C LYS A 73 9.30 5.41 -7.81
N PHE A 74 9.80 6.12 -6.82
CA PHE A 74 8.98 6.55 -5.69
C PHE A 74 7.90 7.55 -6.12
N ILE A 75 8.26 8.53 -6.94
CA ILE A 75 7.30 9.51 -7.49
C ILE A 75 6.25 8.82 -8.35
N GLN A 76 6.65 7.86 -9.19
CA GLN A 76 5.71 7.10 -10.02
C GLN A 76 4.66 6.36 -9.16
N GLU A 77 5.05 5.76 -8.05
CA GLU A 77 4.11 5.04 -7.17
C GLU A 77 3.14 6.01 -6.45
N LEU A 78 3.58 7.20 -6.06
CA LEU A 78 2.68 8.24 -5.56
C LEU A 78 1.71 8.72 -6.65
N ALA A 79 2.21 8.93 -7.88
CA ALA A 79 1.40 9.36 -9.02
C ALA A 79 0.36 8.31 -9.43
N TRP A 80 0.69 7.00 -9.35
CA TRP A 80 -0.29 5.93 -9.59
C TRP A 80 -1.50 6.03 -8.68
N ARG A 81 -1.31 6.38 -7.42
CA ARG A 81 -2.42 6.56 -6.48
C ARG A 81 -3.35 7.68 -6.94
N ASP A 82 -2.80 8.84 -7.28
CA ASP A 82 -3.60 9.99 -7.73
C ASP A 82 -4.28 9.70 -9.08
N TYR A 83 -3.59 9.02 -10.00
CA TYR A 83 -4.14 8.56 -11.27
C TYR A 83 -5.38 7.67 -11.04
N TRP A 84 -5.29 6.66 -10.19
CA TRP A 84 -6.42 5.77 -9.92
C TRP A 84 -7.58 6.46 -9.23
N GLN A 85 -7.33 7.47 -8.40
CA GLN A 85 -8.39 8.32 -7.86
C GLN A 85 -9.11 9.10 -8.96
N GLN A 86 -8.37 9.65 -9.93
CA GLN A 86 -8.98 10.31 -11.09
C GLN A 86 -9.76 9.34 -11.97
N VAL A 87 -9.25 8.14 -12.18
CA VAL A 87 -9.99 7.07 -12.89
C VAL A 87 -11.31 6.75 -12.17
N TRP A 88 -11.26 6.62 -10.84
CA TRP A 88 -12.47 6.41 -10.04
C TRP A 88 -13.50 7.52 -10.24
N ILE A 89 -13.08 8.78 -10.14
CA ILE A 89 -13.95 9.94 -10.32
C ILE A 89 -14.54 9.96 -11.75
N ALA A 90 -13.71 9.71 -12.76
CA ALA A 90 -14.12 9.76 -14.17
C ALA A 90 -15.05 8.61 -14.56
N LYS A 91 -14.85 7.41 -14.00
CA LYS A 91 -15.62 6.21 -14.32
C LYS A 91 -16.87 6.04 -13.47
N GLY A 92 -16.89 6.58 -12.24
CA GLY A 92 -18.01 6.41 -11.32
C GLY A 92 -18.36 4.92 -11.12
N THR A 93 -19.62 4.57 -11.27
CA THR A 93 -20.10 3.18 -11.12
C THR A 93 -19.53 2.21 -12.16
N ALA A 94 -19.09 2.69 -13.32
CA ALA A 94 -18.48 1.86 -14.36
C ALA A 94 -17.15 1.22 -13.92
N ILE A 95 -16.55 1.67 -12.81
CA ILE A 95 -15.36 1.02 -12.23
C ILE A 95 -15.65 -0.41 -11.73
N ASN A 96 -16.91 -0.75 -11.50
CA ASN A 96 -17.35 -2.09 -11.06
C ASN A 96 -17.57 -3.06 -12.22
N GLU A 97 -17.39 -2.59 -13.46
CA GLU A 97 -17.51 -3.38 -14.67
C GLU A 97 -16.14 -3.60 -15.30
N ASP A 98 -16.07 -4.51 -16.27
CA ASP A 98 -14.84 -4.76 -17.02
C ASP A 98 -14.45 -3.54 -17.86
N LEU A 99 -13.35 -2.85 -17.49
CA LEU A 99 -12.98 -1.56 -18.06
C LEU A 99 -12.41 -1.63 -19.49
N LYS A 100 -11.79 -2.72 -19.88
CA LYS A 100 -11.14 -2.86 -21.19
C LYS A 100 -11.94 -3.75 -22.15
N HIS A 101 -12.20 -4.94 -21.74
CA HIS A 101 -12.97 -5.94 -22.49
C HIS A 101 -13.59 -6.93 -21.50
N GLN A 102 -14.69 -7.50 -21.90
CA GLN A 102 -15.41 -8.47 -21.08
C GLN A 102 -14.50 -9.63 -20.69
N GLN A 103 -14.46 -9.96 -19.42
CA GLN A 103 -13.74 -11.09 -18.88
C GLN A 103 -14.52 -12.39 -19.12
N SER A 104 -13.83 -13.50 -19.15
CA SER A 104 -14.49 -14.81 -19.17
C SER A 104 -15.37 -14.96 -17.92
N PRO A 105 -16.53 -15.67 -18.04
CA PRO A 105 -17.40 -15.87 -16.89
C PRO A 105 -16.65 -16.48 -15.71
N VAL A 106 -16.89 -15.93 -14.52
CA VAL A 106 -16.31 -16.44 -13.28
C VAL A 106 -16.97 -17.78 -12.94
N SER A 107 -16.18 -18.84 -12.83
CA SER A 107 -16.67 -20.19 -12.48
C SER A 107 -16.82 -20.42 -10.97
N ASN A 108 -16.13 -19.62 -10.15
CA ASN A 108 -16.16 -19.74 -8.68
C ASN A 108 -16.47 -18.39 -8.04
N ASN A 109 -17.45 -18.36 -7.15
CA ASN A 109 -17.89 -17.17 -6.42
C ASN A 109 -17.41 -17.17 -4.94
N SER A 110 -16.42 -17.99 -4.61
CA SER A 110 -15.88 -18.08 -3.26
C SER A 110 -14.35 -18.08 -3.27
N ILE A 111 -13.79 -17.58 -2.18
CA ILE A 111 -12.33 -17.62 -1.96
C ILE A 111 -11.91 -19.07 -1.68
N SER A 112 -10.77 -19.50 -2.23
CA SER A 112 -10.19 -20.81 -1.95
C SER A 112 -9.97 -21.01 -0.44
N LYS A 113 -10.34 -22.18 0.09
CA LYS A 113 -10.10 -22.56 1.48
C LYS A 113 -8.62 -22.50 1.87
N ALA A 114 -7.71 -22.79 0.92
CA ALA A 114 -6.27 -22.69 1.16
C ALA A 114 -5.84 -21.25 1.47
N ILE A 115 -6.44 -20.25 0.80
CA ILE A 115 -6.20 -18.84 1.10
C ILE A 115 -6.83 -18.46 2.43
N VAL A 116 -8.09 -18.81 2.66
CA VAL A 116 -8.80 -18.49 3.92
C VAL A 116 -8.06 -19.06 5.14
N ASN A 117 -7.47 -20.25 5.00
CA ASN A 117 -6.80 -20.94 6.10
C ASN A 117 -5.29 -20.67 6.17
N ALA A 118 -4.73 -19.80 5.28
CA ALA A 118 -3.30 -19.57 5.16
C ALA A 118 -2.50 -20.89 5.02
N SER A 119 -2.98 -21.76 4.13
CA SER A 119 -2.44 -23.13 3.90
C SER A 119 -2.26 -23.41 2.40
N THR A 120 -1.72 -22.43 1.68
CA THR A 120 -1.45 -22.53 0.24
C THR A 120 -0.29 -23.45 -0.10
N GLY A 121 0.57 -23.74 0.89
CA GLY A 121 1.82 -24.48 0.71
C GLY A 121 2.98 -23.58 0.25
N ILE A 122 2.75 -22.27 0.09
CA ILE A 122 3.79 -21.27 -0.22
C ILE A 122 4.00 -20.42 1.04
N GLU A 123 5.10 -20.67 1.73
CA GLU A 123 5.37 -20.08 3.06
C GLU A 123 5.23 -18.54 3.07
N ALA A 124 5.74 -17.85 2.04
CA ALA A 124 5.66 -16.38 1.97
C ALA A 124 4.22 -15.89 1.86
N ILE A 125 3.37 -16.59 1.10
CA ILE A 125 1.94 -16.26 0.95
C ILE A 125 1.20 -16.54 2.26
N ASP A 126 1.45 -17.70 2.87
CA ASP A 126 0.77 -18.08 4.11
C ASP A 126 1.12 -17.12 5.26
N LYS A 127 2.38 -16.71 5.36
CA LYS A 127 2.81 -15.66 6.31
C LYS A 127 2.13 -14.30 6.04
N ALA A 128 2.01 -13.90 4.79
CA ALA A 128 1.34 -12.65 4.42
C ALA A 128 -0.15 -12.68 4.81
N ILE A 129 -0.85 -13.79 4.54
CA ILE A 129 -2.25 -13.95 4.94
C ILE A 129 -2.41 -13.91 6.46
N GLN A 130 -1.55 -14.60 7.21
CA GLN A 130 -1.55 -14.58 8.68
C GLN A 130 -1.28 -13.17 9.22
N GLN A 131 -0.34 -12.44 8.62
CA GLN A 131 -0.09 -11.04 8.97
C GLN A 131 -1.31 -10.16 8.70
N PHE A 132 -1.97 -10.36 7.56
CA PHE A 132 -3.19 -9.63 7.24
C PHE A 132 -4.30 -9.89 8.27
N TYR A 133 -4.52 -11.13 8.68
CA TYR A 133 -5.51 -11.46 9.71
C TYR A 133 -5.21 -10.80 11.06
N ARG A 134 -3.92 -10.69 11.41
CA ARG A 134 -3.49 -10.09 12.67
C ARG A 134 -3.54 -8.56 12.65
N THR A 135 -3.21 -7.93 11.53
CA THR A 135 -2.97 -6.48 11.46
C THR A 135 -3.97 -5.73 10.58
N GLY A 136 -4.73 -6.41 9.73
CA GLY A 136 -5.53 -5.79 8.68
C GLY A 136 -4.69 -5.16 7.55
N TYR A 137 -3.38 -5.46 7.49
CA TYR A 137 -2.45 -4.90 6.51
C TYR A 137 -1.66 -6.01 5.81
N LEU A 138 -1.55 -5.88 4.47
CA LEU A 138 -0.82 -6.80 3.58
C LEU A 138 0.35 -6.07 2.94
#